data_f1e2e6f949ff9704aa2285d9af1bda1f
#
_entry.id   f1e2e6f949ff9704aa2285d9af1bda1f
#
_cell.length_a   1.000
_cell.length_b   1.000
_cell.length_c   1.000
_cell.angle_alpha   90.00
_cell.angle_beta   90.00
_cell.angle_gamma   90.00
#
_symmetry.space_group_name_H-M   'P 1'
#
loop_
_entity.id
_entity.type
_entity.pdbx_description
1 polymer ?
#
loop_
_entity_poly.entity_id
_entity_poly.type
_entity_poly.pdbx_seq_one_letter_code
_entity_poly.pdbx_strand_id
1 'polypeptide(L)' 'MHPIAVHALRDIAEIAALGAFLVMIALIARALGS' A
#
# COMPACT_ATOMS: atom_id res chain seq x y z
N MET A 1 -16.59 10.10 -19.53
CA MET A 1 -15.77 9.55 -18.46
C MET A 1 -14.53 8.90 -19.02
N HIS A 2 -13.39 9.14 -18.41
CA HIS A 2 -12.12 8.59 -18.90
C HIS A 2 -11.69 7.42 -18.05
N PRO A 3 -11.67 6.23 -18.62
CA PRO A 3 -11.24 5.05 -17.88
C PRO A 3 -9.77 5.12 -17.44
N ILE A 4 -8.98 5.96 -18.11
CA ILE A 4 -7.57 6.12 -17.74
C ILE A 4 -7.43 6.64 -16.32
N ALA A 5 -8.23 7.64 -15.93
CA ALA A 5 -8.17 8.20 -14.58
C ALA A 5 -8.57 7.17 -13.53
N VAL A 6 -9.59 6.36 -13.84
CA VAL A 6 -10.04 5.33 -12.92
C VAL A 6 -8.96 4.26 -12.74
N HIS A 7 -8.33 3.85 -13.83
CA HIS A 7 -7.27 2.85 -13.77
C HIS A 7 -6.05 3.38 -13.01
N ALA A 8 -5.70 4.65 -13.22
CA ALA A 8 -4.57 5.25 -12.53
C ALA A 8 -4.80 5.33 -11.03
N LEU A 9 -6.00 5.74 -10.61
CA LEU A 9 -6.34 5.80 -9.20
C LEU A 9 -6.31 4.41 -8.57
N ARG A 10 -6.81 3.42 -9.26
CA ARG A 10 -6.82 2.06 -8.75
C ARG A 10 -5.41 1.52 -8.61
N ASP A 11 -4.56 1.83 -9.59
CA ASP A 11 -3.18 1.39 -9.58
C ASP A 11 -2.43 1.98 -8.40
N ILE A 12 -2.61 3.27 -8.18
CA ILE A 12 -2.00 3.95 -7.04
C ILE A 12 -2.50 3.37 -5.72
N ALA A 13 -3.79 3.10 -5.63
CA ALA A 13 -4.38 2.56 -4.42
C ALA A 13 -3.81 1.18 -4.09
N GLU A 14 -3.59 0.36 -5.10
CA GLU A 14 -3.03 -0.96 -4.89
C GLU A 14 -1.59 -0.88 -4.41
N ILE A 15 -0.81 -0.01 -5.01
CA ILE A 15 0.58 0.17 -4.59
C ILE A 15 0.62 0.71 -3.17
N ALA A 16 -0.23 1.67 -2.85
CA ALA A 16 -0.29 2.24 -1.50
C ALA A 16 -0.70 1.20 -0.48
N ALA A 17 -1.64 0.32 -0.83
CA ALA A 17 -2.09 -0.74 0.07
C ALA A 17 -0.96 -1.72 0.36
N LEU A 18 -0.20 -2.09 -0.66
CA LEU A 18 0.94 -2.98 -0.47
C LEU A 18 2.00 -2.33 0.40
N GLY A 19 2.29 -1.05 0.16
CA GLY A 19 3.25 -0.32 0.97
C GLY A 19 2.83 -0.21 2.42
N ALA A 20 1.55 0.09 2.67
CA ALA A 20 1.02 0.18 4.03
C ALA A 20 1.11 -1.16 4.74
N PHE A 21 0.83 -2.24 4.03
CA PHE A 21 0.91 -3.57 4.60
C PHE A 21 2.34 -3.90 5.04
N LEU A 22 3.31 -3.60 4.18
CA LEU A 22 4.71 -3.84 4.49
C LEU A 22 5.17 -2.98 5.67
N VAL A 23 4.74 -1.72 5.72
CA VAL A 23 5.08 -0.84 6.84
C VAL A 23 4.51 -1.39 8.14
N MET A 24 3.27 -1.88 8.12
CA MET A 24 2.68 -2.46 9.33
C MET A 24 3.46 -3.67 9.80
N ILE A 25 3.85 -4.55 8.89
CA ILE A 25 4.64 -5.72 9.23
C ILE A 25 5.97 -5.29 9.85
N ALA A 26 6.62 -4.28 9.25
CA ALA A 26 7.90 -3.79 9.74
C ALA A 26 7.77 -3.22 11.15
N LEU A 27 6.71 -2.46 11.41
CA LEU A 27 6.49 -1.87 12.73
C LEU A 27 6.23 -2.95 13.78
N ILE A 28 5.45 -3.96 13.42
CA ILE A 28 5.18 -5.07 14.34
C ILE A 28 6.47 -5.83 14.63
N ALA A 29 7.27 -6.09 13.62
CA ALA A 29 8.54 -6.79 13.80
C ALA A 29 9.46 -6.03 14.74
N ARG A 30 9.54 -4.71 14.58
CA ARG A 30 10.38 -3.89 15.45
C ARG A 30 9.85 -3.90 16.88
N ALA A 31 8.55 -3.87 17.06
CA ALA A 31 7.95 -3.91 18.39
C ALA A 31 8.24 -5.25 19.09
N LEU A 32 8.38 -6.31 18.31
CA LEU A 32 8.69 -7.64 18.84
C LEU A 32 10.20 -7.86 19.00
N GLY A 33 11.01 -6.89 18.69
CA GLY A 33 12.43 -6.95 18.94
C GLY A 33 13.29 -7.45 17.80
N SER A 34 12.72 -7.51 16.60
CA SER A 34 13.53 -7.95 15.45
C SER A 34 14.13 -6.80 14.66
#